data_94cedf5896f0bcaef4e5c40517482de1
#
_entry.id   94cedf5896f0bcaef4e5c40517482de1
#
_cell.length_a   1.000
_cell.length_b   1.000
_cell.length_c   1.000
_cell.angle_alpha   90.00
_cell.angle_beta   90.00
_cell.angle_gamma   90.00
#
_symmetry.space_group_name_H-M   'P 1'
#
loop_
_entity.id
_entity.type
_entity.pdbx_description
1 polymer ?
#
loop_
_entity_poly.entity_id
_entity_poly.type
_entity_poly.pdbx_seq_one_letter_code
_entity_poly.pdbx_strand_id
1 'polypeptide(L)'
;MAGNRPGDWHVLDLDRDPTPGDPDRVRHLSKNLHDFADDVGDALRLIKGMADEDTVLQWAGKSAKAFQDEFAGVPKQLKKLKKSYEMAGDALAAYWPKLERAQALADKALAKGRDAQSDLTSAKSRLSSADSWVARANKEADKYKDDPTGSKSSVEKPDEAKVRAATRDAQHAKSAHESA
;
A
#
# COMPACT_ATOMS: atom_id res chain seq x y z
N MET A 1 9.56 -9.07 9.54
CA MET A 1 8.34 -9.82 9.16
C MET A 1 7.58 -8.94 8.20
N ALA A 2 7.22 -9.43 7.02
CA ALA A 2 6.37 -8.67 6.11
C ALA A 2 5.08 -8.35 6.85
N GLY A 3 4.81 -7.08 7.08
CA GLY A 3 3.54 -6.64 7.65
C GLY A 3 2.42 -7.19 6.76
N ASN A 4 1.46 -7.85 7.37
CA ASN A 4 0.33 -8.40 6.62
C ASN A 4 -0.46 -7.22 6.04
N ARG A 5 -0.25 -6.91 4.76
CA ARG A 5 -0.96 -5.85 4.06
C ARG A 5 -2.46 -6.15 4.06
N PRO A 6 -3.34 -5.14 4.16
CA PRO A 6 -4.78 -5.34 4.05
C PRO A 6 -5.16 -6.11 2.78
N GLY A 7 -6.23 -6.91 2.85
CA GLY A 7 -6.70 -7.70 1.72
C GLY A 7 -8.04 -7.24 1.14
N ASP A 8 -8.69 -6.28 1.78
CA ASP A 8 -10.04 -5.83 1.46
C ASP A 8 -10.09 -4.59 0.57
N TRP A 9 -9.16 -4.51 -0.39
CA TRP A 9 -9.04 -3.40 -1.34
C TRP A 9 -10.28 -3.21 -2.24
N HIS A 10 -11.15 -4.23 -2.31
CA HIS A 10 -12.44 -4.13 -3.00
C HIS A 10 -13.35 -3.03 -2.45
N VAL A 11 -13.13 -2.57 -1.22
CA VAL A 11 -13.83 -1.40 -0.63
C VAL A 11 -13.56 -0.11 -1.42
N LEU A 12 -12.43 -0.06 -2.14
CA LEU A 12 -12.02 1.02 -3.04
C LEU A 12 -12.12 0.63 -4.52
N ASP A 13 -12.90 -0.41 -4.86
CA ASP A 13 -13.04 -0.96 -6.21
C ASP A 13 -11.70 -1.41 -6.82
N LEU A 14 -10.75 -1.84 -5.98
CA LEU A 14 -9.46 -2.37 -6.40
C LEU A 14 -9.42 -3.88 -6.23
N ASP A 15 -8.93 -4.60 -7.23
CA ASP A 15 -8.81 -6.06 -7.21
C ASP A 15 -7.75 -6.56 -6.22
N ARG A 16 -6.76 -5.74 -5.93
CA ARG A 16 -5.60 -6.09 -5.08
C ARG A 16 -4.91 -4.86 -4.51
N ASP A 17 -3.94 -5.11 -3.61
CA ASP A 17 -3.10 -4.04 -3.05
C ASP A 17 -2.45 -3.21 -4.17
N PRO A 18 -2.71 -1.88 -4.23
CA PRO A 18 -2.12 -0.98 -5.21
C PRO A 18 -0.63 -0.72 -4.96
N THR A 19 -0.12 -1.05 -3.76
CA THR A 19 1.25 -0.79 -3.33
C THR A 19 1.89 -2.04 -2.74
N PRO A 20 2.01 -3.14 -3.53
CA PRO A 20 2.57 -4.38 -3.04
C PRO A 20 4.07 -4.23 -2.74
N GLY A 21 4.56 -5.02 -1.80
CA GLY A 21 5.98 -5.06 -1.45
C GLY A 21 6.19 -4.90 0.05
N ASP A 22 7.45 -5.01 0.44
CA ASP A 22 7.89 -4.93 1.83
C ASP A 22 9.04 -3.92 1.93
N PRO A 23 8.77 -2.70 2.43
CA PRO A 23 9.79 -1.65 2.56
C PRO A 23 11.00 -2.08 3.40
N ASP A 24 10.77 -2.86 4.47
CA ASP A 24 11.84 -3.33 5.34
C ASP A 24 12.77 -4.30 4.61
N ARG A 25 12.21 -5.22 3.81
CA ARG A 25 13.03 -6.12 2.97
C ARG A 25 13.83 -5.36 1.94
N VAL A 26 13.25 -4.33 1.30
CA VAL A 26 13.96 -3.48 0.35
C VAL A 26 15.08 -2.71 1.05
N ARG A 27 14.83 -2.17 2.24
CA ARG A 27 15.82 -1.50 3.07
C ARG A 27 16.98 -2.43 3.44
N HIS A 28 16.69 -3.64 3.89
CA HIS A 28 17.70 -4.64 4.20
C HIS A 28 18.53 -5.02 2.97
N LEU A 29 17.86 -5.22 1.82
CA LEU A 29 18.57 -5.53 0.58
C LEU A 29 19.49 -4.39 0.16
N SER A 30 19.03 -3.13 0.25
CA SER A 30 19.87 -1.96 -0.01
C SER A 30 21.13 -1.97 0.86
N LYS A 31 20.98 -2.21 2.18
CA LYS A 31 22.10 -2.30 3.09
C LYS A 31 23.08 -3.40 2.71
N ASN A 32 22.59 -4.61 2.44
CA ASN A 32 23.44 -5.75 2.05
C ASN A 32 24.22 -5.48 0.76
N LEU A 33 23.63 -4.74 -0.19
CA LEU A 33 24.34 -4.38 -1.43
C LEU A 33 25.46 -3.38 -1.16
N HIS A 34 25.28 -2.43 -0.25
CA HIS A 34 26.34 -1.51 0.18
C HIS A 34 27.44 -2.27 0.96
N ASP A 35 27.05 -3.10 1.93
CA ASP A 35 28.00 -3.90 2.70
C ASP A 35 28.87 -4.77 1.73
N PHE A 36 28.25 -5.41 0.75
CA PHE A 36 28.99 -6.18 -0.26
C PHE A 36 29.90 -5.30 -1.15
N ALA A 37 29.44 -4.10 -1.51
CA ALA A 37 30.29 -3.17 -2.27
C ALA A 37 31.52 -2.75 -1.47
N ASP A 38 31.38 -2.57 -0.15
CA ASP A 38 32.49 -2.26 0.75
C ASP A 38 33.46 -3.44 0.87
N ASP A 39 32.96 -4.68 1.02
CA ASP A 39 33.79 -5.89 1.01
C ASP A 39 34.61 -6.03 -0.29
N VAL A 40 33.98 -5.75 -1.45
CA VAL A 40 34.66 -5.71 -2.74
C VAL A 40 35.73 -4.61 -2.78
N GLY A 41 35.45 -3.47 -2.13
CA GLY A 41 36.42 -2.36 -1.99
C GLY A 41 37.64 -2.78 -1.16
N ASP A 42 37.41 -3.53 -0.09
CA ASP A 42 38.46 -4.05 0.77
C ASP A 42 39.32 -5.10 0.03
N ALA A 43 38.66 -6.03 -0.66
CA ALA A 43 39.37 -7.00 -1.52
C ALA A 43 40.22 -6.31 -2.58
N LEU A 44 39.69 -5.24 -3.21
CA LEU A 44 40.43 -4.44 -4.19
C LEU A 44 41.68 -3.77 -3.59
N ARG A 45 41.60 -3.30 -2.31
CA ARG A 45 42.74 -2.71 -1.61
C ARG A 45 43.81 -3.76 -1.35
N LEU A 46 43.43 -4.95 -0.85
CA LEU A 46 44.34 -6.07 -0.59
C LEU A 46 45.06 -6.52 -1.90
N ILE A 47 44.30 -6.68 -2.98
CA ILE A 47 44.84 -7.09 -4.28
C ILE A 47 45.86 -6.08 -4.82
N LYS A 48 45.60 -4.79 -4.65
CA LYS A 48 46.55 -3.75 -5.04
C LYS A 48 47.83 -3.81 -4.16
N GLY A 49 47.67 -3.96 -2.84
CA GLY A 49 48.80 -4.14 -1.93
C GLY A 49 49.68 -5.32 -2.33
N MET A 50 49.09 -6.47 -2.66
CA MET A 50 49.83 -7.64 -3.14
C MET A 50 50.57 -7.36 -4.46
N ALA A 51 50.01 -6.58 -5.36
CA ALA A 51 50.67 -6.24 -6.62
C ALA A 51 51.84 -5.25 -6.46
N ASP A 52 51.83 -4.44 -5.39
CA ASP A 52 52.87 -3.46 -5.07
C ASP A 52 53.96 -4.06 -4.15
N GLU A 53 53.82 -5.30 -3.63
CA GLU A 53 54.84 -5.95 -2.82
C GLU A 53 56.00 -6.42 -3.66
N ASP A 54 57.22 -6.02 -3.29
CA ASP A 54 58.49 -6.41 -3.92
C ASP A 54 58.67 -7.92 -4.09
N THR A 55 58.02 -8.71 -3.23
CA THR A 55 58.06 -10.18 -3.25
C THR A 55 57.45 -10.76 -4.53
N VAL A 56 56.40 -10.15 -5.08
CA VAL A 56 55.78 -10.59 -6.35
C VAL A 56 56.61 -10.13 -7.55
N LEU A 57 57.31 -8.99 -7.43
CA LEU A 57 58.22 -8.45 -8.44
C LEU A 57 59.53 -9.29 -8.54
N GLN A 58 59.88 -10.01 -7.46
CA GLN A 58 61.05 -10.92 -7.42
C GLN A 58 60.79 -12.29 -8.05
N TRP A 59 59.55 -12.63 -8.35
CA TRP A 59 59.21 -13.85 -9.07
C TRP A 59 59.73 -13.76 -10.51
N ALA A 60 60.85 -14.46 -10.79
CA ALA A 60 61.45 -14.52 -12.11
C ALA A 60 60.91 -15.70 -12.91
N GLY A 61 60.42 -15.46 -14.11
CA GLY A 61 60.11 -16.52 -15.06
C GLY A 61 58.77 -16.33 -15.81
N LYS A 62 58.53 -17.25 -16.76
CA LYS A 62 57.30 -17.22 -17.60
C LYS A 62 56.00 -17.29 -16.82
N SER A 63 56.00 -18.02 -15.70
CA SER A 63 54.80 -18.15 -14.85
C SER A 63 54.43 -16.85 -14.11
N ALA A 64 55.41 -16.07 -13.70
CA ALA A 64 55.16 -14.75 -13.09
C ALA A 64 54.56 -13.79 -14.05
N LYS A 65 55.05 -13.76 -15.30
CA LYS A 65 54.48 -12.89 -16.34
C LYS A 65 53.05 -13.30 -16.72
N ALA A 66 52.79 -14.59 -16.89
CA ALA A 66 51.44 -15.09 -17.13
C ALA A 66 50.45 -14.71 -16.01
N PHE A 67 50.89 -14.84 -14.72
CA PHE A 67 50.08 -14.40 -13.58
C PHE A 67 49.83 -12.91 -13.57
N GLN A 68 50.83 -12.08 -13.84
CA GLN A 68 50.66 -10.61 -13.91
C GLN A 68 49.70 -10.19 -15.05
N ASP A 69 49.81 -10.81 -16.24
CA ASP A 69 48.96 -10.52 -17.37
C ASP A 69 47.51 -10.87 -17.08
N GLU A 70 47.20 -12.02 -16.49
CA GLU A 70 45.85 -12.43 -16.06
C GLU A 70 45.33 -11.57 -14.90
N PHE A 71 46.21 -11.21 -13.95
CA PHE A 71 45.84 -10.45 -12.77
C PHE A 71 45.60 -8.96 -13.03
N ALA A 72 46.22 -8.39 -14.08
CA ALA A 72 46.11 -6.97 -14.44
C ALA A 72 44.67 -6.52 -14.69
N GLY A 73 43.79 -7.41 -15.14
CA GLY A 73 42.38 -7.16 -15.40
C GLY A 73 41.49 -7.14 -14.15
N VAL A 74 41.88 -7.86 -13.09
CA VAL A 74 41.07 -8.08 -11.88
C VAL A 74 40.70 -6.77 -11.14
N PRO A 75 41.63 -5.83 -10.89
CA PRO A 75 41.29 -4.59 -10.21
C PRO A 75 40.24 -3.75 -10.96
N LYS A 76 40.25 -3.77 -12.28
CA LYS A 76 39.28 -3.08 -13.12
C LYS A 76 37.89 -3.73 -13.01
N GLN A 77 37.84 -5.05 -13.00
CA GLN A 77 36.60 -5.81 -12.83
C GLN A 77 35.99 -5.59 -11.45
N LEU A 78 36.79 -5.63 -10.39
CA LEU A 78 36.32 -5.38 -9.02
C LEU A 78 35.82 -3.94 -8.83
N LYS A 79 36.46 -2.94 -9.45
CA LYS A 79 35.93 -1.55 -9.45
C LYS A 79 34.56 -1.45 -10.10
N LYS A 80 34.36 -2.15 -11.23
CA LYS A 80 33.05 -2.18 -11.92
C LYS A 80 31.99 -2.86 -11.04
N LEU A 81 32.37 -3.99 -10.43
CA LEU A 81 31.50 -4.74 -9.53
C LEU A 81 31.07 -3.86 -8.35
N LYS A 82 32.05 -3.27 -7.62
CA LYS A 82 31.79 -2.33 -6.52
C LYS A 82 30.78 -1.25 -6.94
N LYS A 83 31.08 -0.53 -8.01
CA LYS A 83 30.22 0.55 -8.50
C LYS A 83 28.82 0.06 -8.85
N SER A 84 28.68 -1.12 -9.44
CA SER A 84 27.36 -1.70 -9.79
C SER A 84 26.52 -1.96 -8.56
N TYR A 85 27.13 -2.51 -7.50
CA TYR A 85 26.43 -2.79 -6.23
C TYR A 85 26.11 -1.52 -5.45
N GLU A 86 27.01 -0.54 -5.44
CA GLU A 86 26.72 0.80 -4.87
C GLU A 86 25.50 1.43 -5.54
N MET A 87 25.48 1.47 -6.87
CA MET A 87 24.36 2.05 -7.61
C MET A 87 23.05 1.32 -7.37
N ALA A 88 23.07 -0.01 -7.29
CA ALA A 88 21.89 -0.79 -6.95
C ALA A 88 21.43 -0.55 -5.52
N GLY A 89 22.35 -0.48 -4.57
CA GLY A 89 22.09 -0.14 -3.17
C GLY A 89 21.45 1.24 -3.04
N ASP A 90 22.02 2.26 -3.72
CA ASP A 90 21.49 3.62 -3.73
C ASP A 90 20.09 3.71 -4.33
N ALA A 91 19.83 2.99 -5.42
CA ALA A 91 18.49 2.95 -6.03
C ALA A 91 17.45 2.37 -5.08
N LEU A 92 17.78 1.29 -4.37
CA LEU A 92 16.89 0.69 -3.37
C LEU A 92 16.75 1.56 -2.13
N ALA A 93 17.82 2.24 -1.70
CA ALA A 93 17.79 3.21 -0.60
C ALA A 93 16.84 4.38 -0.92
N ALA A 94 16.82 4.84 -2.17
CA ALA A 94 15.91 5.89 -2.62
C ALA A 94 14.47 5.39 -2.83
N TYR A 95 14.27 4.09 -3.02
CA TYR A 95 12.97 3.49 -3.33
C TYR A 95 12.15 3.16 -2.08
N TRP A 96 12.75 2.48 -1.07
CA TRP A 96 11.98 1.99 0.08
C TRP A 96 11.20 3.08 0.84
N PRO A 97 11.71 4.34 1.03
CA PRO A 97 10.92 5.36 1.72
C PRO A 97 9.72 5.86 0.89
N LYS A 98 9.82 5.74 -0.46
CA LYS A 98 8.70 6.07 -1.35
C LYS A 98 7.62 5.00 -1.28
N LEU A 99 8.02 3.72 -1.24
CA LEU A 99 7.10 2.60 -1.07
C LEU A 99 6.37 2.70 0.27
N GLU A 100 7.08 2.95 1.36
CA GLU A 100 6.50 3.11 2.70
C GLU A 100 5.45 4.24 2.73
N ARG A 101 5.79 5.40 2.16
CA ARG A 101 4.85 6.52 2.06
C ARG A 101 3.63 6.20 1.20
N ALA A 102 3.84 5.52 0.07
CA ALA A 102 2.73 5.11 -0.80
C ALA A 102 1.80 4.12 -0.08
N GLN A 103 2.35 3.17 0.67
CA GLN A 103 1.58 2.24 1.50
C GLN A 103 0.78 2.96 2.58
N ALA A 104 1.39 3.90 3.29
CA ALA A 104 0.70 4.68 4.30
C ALA A 104 -0.48 5.50 3.73
N LEU A 105 -0.32 6.06 2.51
CA LEU A 105 -1.39 6.76 1.82
C LEU A 105 -2.52 5.81 1.39
N ALA A 106 -2.17 4.65 0.84
CA ALA A 106 -3.12 3.63 0.44
C ALA A 106 -3.92 3.09 1.65
N ASP A 107 -3.25 2.82 2.76
CA ASP A 107 -3.89 2.34 3.99
C ASP A 107 -4.84 3.39 4.58
N LYS A 108 -4.46 4.67 4.51
CA LYS A 108 -5.33 5.78 4.93
C LYS A 108 -6.56 5.91 4.03
N ALA A 109 -6.40 5.74 2.72
CA ALA A 109 -7.53 5.75 1.79
C ALA A 109 -8.48 4.56 2.08
N LEU A 110 -7.93 3.37 2.28
CA LEU A 110 -8.71 2.18 2.63
C LEU A 110 -9.48 2.35 3.94
N ALA A 111 -8.87 2.94 4.97
CA ALA A 111 -9.56 3.24 6.23
C ALA A 111 -10.77 4.16 5.99
N LYS A 112 -10.60 5.24 5.23
CA LYS A 112 -11.70 6.14 4.86
C LYS A 112 -12.80 5.45 4.04
N GLY A 113 -12.42 4.56 3.12
CA GLY A 113 -13.36 3.76 2.35
C GLY A 113 -14.20 2.85 3.24
N ARG A 114 -13.60 2.19 4.23
CA ARG A 114 -14.31 1.37 5.23
C ARG A 114 -15.31 2.20 6.05
N ASP A 115 -14.89 3.37 6.50
CA ASP A 115 -15.77 4.27 7.25
C ASP A 115 -16.96 4.70 6.39
N ALA A 116 -16.71 5.14 5.16
CA ALA A 116 -17.77 5.53 4.22
C ALA A 116 -18.71 4.35 3.88
N GLN A 117 -18.19 3.13 3.72
CA GLN A 117 -18.98 1.92 3.50
C GLN A 117 -19.88 1.61 4.71
N SER A 118 -19.38 1.78 5.92
CA SER A 118 -20.15 1.62 7.16
C SER A 118 -21.28 2.64 7.25
N ASP A 119 -20.97 3.91 6.95
CA ASP A 119 -21.96 5.00 6.97
C ASP A 119 -23.04 4.77 5.91
N LEU A 120 -22.66 4.33 4.71
CA LEU A 120 -23.60 3.99 3.65
C LEU A 120 -24.54 2.83 4.06
N THR A 121 -23.99 1.80 4.70
CA THR A 121 -24.77 0.66 5.19
C THR A 121 -25.78 1.10 6.26
N SER A 122 -25.33 1.93 7.19
CA SER A 122 -26.16 2.51 8.26
C SER A 122 -27.28 3.41 7.68
N ALA A 123 -26.93 4.26 6.70
CA ALA A 123 -27.89 5.13 6.04
C ALA A 123 -28.93 4.35 5.23
N LYS A 124 -28.52 3.30 4.50
CA LYS A 124 -29.42 2.38 3.77
C LYS A 124 -30.38 1.67 4.73
N SER A 125 -29.91 1.24 5.88
CA SER A 125 -30.77 0.60 6.91
C SER A 125 -31.81 1.58 7.46
N ARG A 126 -31.40 2.83 7.74
CA ARG A 126 -32.33 3.88 8.20
C ARG A 126 -33.38 4.22 7.13
N LEU A 127 -32.97 4.30 5.87
CA LEU A 127 -33.88 4.55 4.75
C LEU A 127 -34.90 3.40 4.61
N SER A 128 -34.47 2.15 4.61
CA SER A 128 -35.34 0.98 4.54
C SER A 128 -36.35 0.92 5.71
N SER A 129 -35.92 1.33 6.91
CA SER A 129 -36.81 1.43 8.07
C SER A 129 -37.84 2.53 7.88
N ALA A 130 -37.46 3.69 7.35
CA ALA A 130 -38.37 4.78 7.04
C ALA A 130 -39.38 4.40 5.96
N ASP A 131 -38.93 3.75 4.88
CA ASP A 131 -39.82 3.26 3.80
C ASP A 131 -40.82 2.22 4.32
N SER A 132 -40.38 1.30 5.16
CA SER A 132 -41.24 0.29 5.79
C SER A 132 -42.28 0.93 6.71
N TRP A 133 -41.94 2.03 7.39
CA TRP A 133 -42.85 2.77 8.22
C TRP A 133 -43.87 3.56 7.38
N VAL A 134 -43.42 4.21 6.32
CA VAL A 134 -44.32 4.89 5.36
C VAL A 134 -45.32 3.92 4.73
N ALA A 135 -44.84 2.75 4.31
CA ALA A 135 -45.68 1.69 3.72
C ALA A 135 -46.77 1.22 4.72
N ARG A 136 -46.39 1.03 6.00
CA ARG A 136 -47.37 0.64 7.05
C ARG A 136 -48.40 1.76 7.29
N ALA A 137 -47.96 3.02 7.38
CA ALA A 137 -48.84 4.16 7.58
C ALA A 137 -49.84 4.35 6.42
N ASN A 138 -49.36 4.19 5.18
CA ASN A 138 -50.24 4.25 3.98
C ASN A 138 -51.24 3.10 3.99
N LYS A 139 -50.84 1.87 4.28
CA LYS A 139 -51.73 0.72 4.38
C LYS A 139 -52.82 0.91 5.45
N GLU A 140 -52.44 1.54 6.57
CA GLU A 140 -53.39 1.85 7.62
C GLU A 140 -54.34 2.98 7.20
N ALA A 141 -53.81 4.03 6.56
CA ALA A 141 -54.65 5.16 6.02
C ALA A 141 -55.64 4.65 4.95
N ASP A 142 -55.25 3.69 4.11
CA ASP A 142 -56.14 3.13 3.08
C ASP A 142 -57.32 2.37 3.68
N LYS A 143 -57.20 1.76 4.86
CA LYS A 143 -58.33 1.12 5.56
C LYS A 143 -59.44 2.10 5.96
N TYR A 144 -59.13 3.39 6.10
CA TYR A 144 -60.07 4.43 6.53
C TYR A 144 -60.61 5.28 5.36
N LYS A 145 -60.10 5.09 4.14
CA LYS A 145 -60.63 5.78 2.95
C LYS A 145 -62.09 5.42 2.65
N ASP A 146 -62.47 4.20 2.98
CA ASP A 146 -63.82 3.67 2.71
C ASP A 146 -64.77 3.79 3.93
N ASP A 147 -64.32 4.36 5.05
CA ASP A 147 -65.15 4.62 6.26
C ASP A 147 -65.25 6.10 6.60
N PRO A 148 -66.29 6.80 6.07
CA PRO A 148 -66.47 8.23 6.31
C PRO A 148 -66.90 8.59 7.75
N THR A 149 -67.12 7.61 8.62
CA THR A 149 -67.64 7.86 9.98
C THR A 149 -66.55 8.08 11.04
N GLY A 150 -65.26 8.06 10.69
CA GLY A 150 -64.20 8.70 11.47
C GLY A 150 -64.05 8.29 12.93
N SER A 151 -64.56 7.14 13.34
CA SER A 151 -64.49 6.68 14.71
C SER A 151 -63.38 5.64 14.86
N LYS A 152 -62.29 6.08 15.50
CA LYS A 152 -61.22 5.27 16.04
C LYS A 152 -60.07 4.90 15.12
N SER A 153 -59.10 5.76 15.07
CA SER A 153 -57.71 5.32 15.40
C SER A 153 -56.80 6.55 15.31
N SER A 154 -55.97 6.76 16.31
CA SER A 154 -54.85 7.66 16.29
C SER A 154 -53.74 7.00 15.42
N VAL A 155 -53.92 7.03 14.11
CA VAL A 155 -52.80 6.70 13.21
C VAL A 155 -51.82 7.84 13.31
N GLU A 156 -50.72 7.59 13.93
CA GLU A 156 -49.62 8.55 14.01
C GLU A 156 -49.13 8.80 12.56
N LYS A 157 -49.37 10.04 12.07
CA LYS A 157 -48.91 10.42 10.72
C LYS A 157 -47.40 10.20 10.61
N PRO A 158 -46.93 9.75 9.44
CA PRO A 158 -45.52 9.69 9.18
C PRO A 158 -44.82 11.00 9.53
N ASP A 159 -43.79 10.91 10.37
CA ASP A 159 -42.93 12.07 10.62
C ASP A 159 -42.12 12.33 9.36
N GLU A 160 -42.69 13.19 8.49
CA GLU A 160 -42.05 13.56 7.23
C GLU A 160 -40.63 14.09 7.44
N ALA A 161 -40.34 14.73 8.58
CA ALA A 161 -39.04 15.25 8.88
C ALA A 161 -38.01 14.11 9.05
N LYS A 162 -38.41 13.02 9.71
CA LYS A 162 -37.54 11.82 9.84
C LYS A 162 -37.28 11.11 8.50
N VAL A 163 -38.33 11.02 7.66
CA VAL A 163 -38.18 10.43 6.31
C VAL A 163 -37.26 11.30 5.45
N ARG A 164 -37.45 12.62 5.43
CA ARG A 164 -36.57 13.54 4.68
C ARG A 164 -35.13 13.54 5.21
N ALA A 165 -34.94 13.42 6.53
CA ALA A 165 -33.59 13.29 7.13
C ALA A 165 -32.91 12.00 6.70
N ALA A 166 -33.60 10.86 6.79
CA ALA A 166 -33.05 9.56 6.38
C ALA A 166 -32.68 9.54 4.88
N THR A 167 -33.49 10.15 4.01
CA THR A 167 -33.20 10.25 2.57
C THR A 167 -31.95 11.11 2.31
N ARG A 168 -31.80 12.25 2.99
CA ARG A 168 -30.60 13.10 2.85
C ARG A 168 -29.35 12.37 3.36
N ASP A 169 -29.43 11.72 4.50
CA ASP A 169 -28.31 10.95 5.07
C ASP A 169 -27.86 9.85 4.11
N ALA A 170 -28.79 9.13 3.48
CA ALA A 170 -28.48 8.09 2.50
C ALA A 170 -27.78 8.66 1.25
N GLN A 171 -28.23 9.84 0.77
CA GLN A 171 -27.59 10.52 -0.36
C GLN A 171 -26.17 10.98 -0.02
N HIS A 172 -25.97 11.60 1.15
CA HIS A 172 -24.64 12.02 1.61
C HIS A 172 -23.68 10.84 1.78
N ALA A 173 -24.14 9.76 2.39
CA ALA A 173 -23.33 8.56 2.56
C ALA A 173 -22.95 7.93 1.21
N LYS A 174 -23.86 7.92 0.23
CA LYS A 174 -23.57 7.45 -1.13
C LYS A 174 -22.50 8.30 -1.81
N SER A 175 -22.62 9.64 -1.77
CA SER A 175 -21.64 10.56 -2.35
C SER A 175 -20.26 10.42 -1.68
N ALA A 176 -20.20 10.24 -0.35
CA ALA A 176 -18.97 10.03 0.37
C ALA A 176 -18.27 8.72 -0.04
N HIS A 177 -19.03 7.65 -0.25
CA HIS A 177 -18.50 6.37 -0.73
C HIS A 177 -17.96 6.47 -2.16
N GLU A 178 -18.64 7.20 -3.06
CA GLU A 178 -18.21 7.40 -4.45
C GLU A 178 -16.96 8.30 -4.56
N SER A 179 -16.67 9.11 -3.52
CA SER A 179 -15.54 10.05 -3.49
C SER A 179 -14.30 9.49 -2.77
N ALA A 180 -14.40 8.33 -2.09
CA ALA A 180 -13.34 7.70 -1.31
C ALA A 180 -12.51 6.74 -2.14
#